data_9cb866b7dbdec24fb9aaebd1000ab789
#
_entry.id   9cb866b7dbdec24fb9aaebd1000ab789
#
_cell.length_a   1.000
_cell.length_b   1.000
_cell.length_c   1.000
_cell.angle_alpha   90.00
_cell.angle_beta   90.00
_cell.angle_gamma   90.00
#
_symmetry.space_group_name_H-M   'P 1'
#
loop_
_entity.id
_entity.type
_entity.pdbx_description
1 polymer ?
#
loop_
_entity_poly.entity_id
_entity_poly.type
_entity_poly.pdbx_seq_one_letter_code
_entity_poly.pdbx_strand_id
1 'polypeptide(L)'
;MNTVSLNLDSTTKKEVIFMFIGREEELKILSSLLEKPSASAMIYGKRKVGKTTLIKKALENSKDKMVYYECLKAPLQENIDGFVAVLVREKIIPVQLAFKSFNDVFAYLNTLDSTFNIVIDEYPYLKTFTTPETVDSIFQSIIDNHITNVRLFVSGSHIGMMKDLLEEKNALYGRFTVFICLKELDYLTCSEFYRSKSVYDKIAMYAVFGGSPYINCALDERLSLKENIINTILNPSSYVYGYTEHLLISDYTNALNAERIFFAISNGHQKYKEIEEKLGLKTTGNLSKQIDALENMDIISRVYPINKPNDKKKLSFEVKDNLLRFYYAFIYKNKSALQMLGAEAFYEEYIEDSIVTFISHRFEEIARTYFSLCVKKRKLRGVSNIGTFYYDDSANKKNGEFDVVLERKNAYDIYEVKYYSVPMRLKEMQEEERQVRAIKGLQVGTIGFIAASGYEEMPGEYTCILADELYNL
;
A
#
# COMPACT_ATOMS: atom_id res chain seq x y z
N MET A 1 -4.59 14.52 23.86
CA MET A 1 -4.50 13.60 25.00
C MET A 1 -5.91 13.12 25.30
N ASN A 2 -6.29 11.97 24.76
CA ASN A 2 -7.54 11.29 25.16
C ASN A 2 -7.17 9.85 25.47
N THR A 3 -6.84 9.62 26.72
CA THR A 3 -6.71 8.30 27.35
C THR A 3 -8.11 7.76 27.59
N VAL A 4 -8.51 6.73 26.87
CA VAL A 4 -9.72 5.94 27.18
C VAL A 4 -9.28 4.83 28.11
N SER A 5 -9.79 4.89 29.35
CA SER A 5 -9.62 3.89 30.39
C SER A 5 -10.35 2.58 30.01
N LEU A 6 -9.63 1.47 30.12
CA LEU A 6 -10.14 0.11 29.96
C LEU A 6 -11.04 -0.26 31.15
N ASN A 7 -12.34 -0.46 30.89
CA ASN A 7 -13.21 -1.23 31.77
C ASN A 7 -13.22 -2.70 31.28
N LEU A 8 -12.64 -3.57 32.07
CA LEU A 8 -12.66 -5.03 31.89
C LEU A 8 -13.98 -5.59 32.43
N ASP A 9 -14.88 -5.95 31.53
CA ASP A 9 -16.02 -6.81 31.87
C ASP A 9 -15.92 -8.13 31.09
N SER A 10 -15.97 -9.23 31.81
CA SER A 10 -15.46 -10.55 31.44
C SER A 10 -16.49 -11.43 30.74
N THR A 11 -17.01 -11.07 29.57
CA THR A 11 -17.76 -12.01 28.68
C THR A 11 -17.98 -11.48 27.26
N THR A 12 -17.09 -10.74 26.67
CA THR A 12 -17.21 -10.31 25.26
C THR A 12 -15.95 -10.67 24.48
N LYS A 13 -16.13 -11.22 23.28
CA LYS A 13 -15.08 -11.39 22.28
C LYS A 13 -14.18 -10.16 22.33
N LYS A 14 -12.87 -10.37 22.56
CA LYS A 14 -11.87 -9.30 22.40
C LYS A 14 -12.01 -8.73 20.98
N GLU A 15 -12.77 -7.68 20.80
CA GLU A 15 -12.60 -6.80 19.65
C GLU A 15 -11.18 -6.23 19.80
N VAL A 16 -10.31 -6.61 18.89
CA VAL A 16 -9.02 -5.95 18.75
C VAL A 16 -9.34 -4.52 18.34
N ILE A 17 -9.27 -3.60 19.30
CA ILE A 17 -9.46 -2.16 19.02
C ILE A 17 -8.27 -1.76 18.17
N PHE A 18 -8.43 -1.79 16.85
CA PHE A 18 -7.44 -1.30 15.92
C PHE A 18 -7.30 0.21 16.13
N MET A 19 -6.12 0.64 16.56
CA MET A 19 -5.79 2.06 16.66
C MET A 19 -5.87 2.67 15.26
N PHE A 20 -6.72 3.70 15.09
CA PHE A 20 -6.83 4.42 13.83
C PHE A 20 -5.69 5.45 13.76
N ILE A 21 -4.81 5.30 12.78
CA ILE A 21 -3.61 6.14 12.61
C ILE A 21 -3.62 6.75 11.21
N GLY A 22 -3.28 8.04 11.13
CA GLY A 22 -3.18 8.78 9.88
C GLY A 22 -4.54 9.01 9.19
N ARG A 23 -4.50 9.22 7.89
CA ARG A 23 -5.69 9.38 7.04
C ARG A 23 -6.45 10.70 7.23
N GLU A 24 -5.79 11.73 7.73
CA GLU A 24 -6.42 13.03 8.00
C GLU A 24 -6.99 13.66 6.72
N GLU A 25 -6.28 13.54 5.59
CA GLU A 25 -6.73 14.07 4.29
C GLU A 25 -7.97 13.33 3.81
N GLU A 26 -7.94 11.99 3.82
CA GLU A 26 -9.07 11.15 3.40
C GLU A 26 -10.28 11.33 4.32
N LEU A 27 -10.05 11.40 5.64
CA LEU A 27 -11.11 11.70 6.61
C LEU A 27 -11.76 13.05 6.33
N LYS A 28 -10.96 14.09 6.10
CA LYS A 28 -11.47 15.44 5.79
C LYS A 28 -12.32 15.43 4.51
N ILE A 29 -11.89 14.72 3.48
CA ILE A 29 -12.64 14.59 2.23
C ILE A 29 -13.97 13.89 2.48
N LEU A 30 -13.97 12.71 3.15
CA LEU A 30 -15.20 11.96 3.41
C LEU A 30 -16.15 12.70 4.35
N SER A 31 -15.64 13.36 5.40
CA SER A 31 -16.45 14.13 6.33
C SER A 31 -17.12 15.33 5.66
N SER A 32 -16.49 15.95 4.67
CA SER A 32 -17.10 17.05 3.93
C SER A 32 -18.35 16.64 3.14
N LEU A 33 -18.51 15.35 2.84
CA LEU A 33 -19.72 14.84 2.18
C LEU A 33 -20.93 14.83 3.13
N LEU A 34 -20.70 14.80 4.45
CA LEU A 34 -21.79 14.80 5.44
C LEU A 34 -22.53 16.13 5.51
N GLU A 35 -21.96 17.19 4.97
CA GLU A 35 -22.59 18.50 4.87
C GLU A 35 -23.63 18.58 3.74
N LYS A 36 -23.65 17.59 2.85
CA LYS A 36 -24.55 17.53 1.69
C LYS A 36 -25.71 16.61 1.96
N PRO A 37 -26.92 16.88 1.46
CA PRO A 37 -28.05 15.94 1.60
C PRO A 37 -27.82 14.65 0.82
N SER A 38 -27.10 14.73 -0.30
CA SER A 38 -26.76 13.60 -1.14
C SER A 38 -25.31 13.70 -1.65
N ALA A 39 -24.66 12.56 -1.76
CA ALA A 39 -23.32 12.45 -2.34
C ALA A 39 -23.04 11.01 -2.73
N SER A 40 -22.04 10.79 -3.58
CA SER A 40 -21.53 9.46 -3.92
C SER A 40 -20.01 9.43 -3.78
N ALA A 41 -19.49 8.44 -3.09
CA ALA A 41 -18.06 8.25 -2.91
C ALA A 41 -17.64 6.83 -3.25
N MET A 42 -16.52 6.68 -3.95
CA MET A 42 -15.88 5.41 -4.22
C MET A 42 -14.54 5.32 -3.50
N ILE A 43 -14.36 4.29 -2.66
CA ILE A 43 -13.15 4.06 -1.89
C ILE A 43 -12.60 2.67 -2.27
N TYR A 44 -11.42 2.61 -2.85
CA TYR A 44 -10.82 1.35 -3.25
C TYR A 44 -9.34 1.28 -2.86
N GLY A 45 -8.79 0.08 -2.86
CA GLY A 45 -7.40 -0.18 -2.48
C GLY A 45 -7.24 -1.62 -2.03
N LYS A 46 -6.00 -2.04 -1.76
CA LYS A 46 -5.68 -3.41 -1.33
C LYS A 46 -6.53 -3.87 -0.15
N ARG A 47 -6.66 -5.18 0.03
CA ARG A 47 -7.25 -5.75 1.26
C ARG A 47 -6.46 -5.30 2.48
N LYS A 48 -7.17 -5.12 3.61
CA LYS A 48 -6.57 -4.78 4.91
C LYS A 48 -5.83 -3.42 4.98
N VAL A 49 -6.01 -2.56 3.95
CA VAL A 49 -5.45 -1.19 3.94
C VAL A 49 -6.26 -0.20 4.80
N GLY A 50 -7.42 -0.64 5.33
CA GLY A 50 -8.25 0.15 6.25
C GLY A 50 -9.43 0.88 5.60
N LYS A 51 -9.92 0.49 4.40
CA LYS A 51 -11.07 1.13 3.73
C LYS A 51 -12.32 1.21 4.61
N THR A 52 -12.77 0.06 5.10
CA THR A 52 -13.96 -0.04 5.97
C THR A 52 -13.81 0.76 7.25
N THR A 53 -12.62 0.71 7.87
CA THR A 53 -12.30 1.47 9.09
C THR A 53 -12.32 2.97 8.82
N LEU A 54 -11.77 3.41 7.69
CA LEU A 54 -11.80 4.82 7.27
C LEU A 54 -13.24 5.32 7.08
N ILE A 55 -14.07 4.56 6.36
CA ILE A 55 -15.48 4.93 6.12
C ILE A 55 -16.23 5.01 7.46
N LYS A 56 -16.11 3.99 8.31
CA LYS A 56 -16.77 3.98 9.63
C LYS A 56 -16.30 5.16 10.49
N LYS A 57 -15.00 5.47 10.48
CA LYS A 57 -14.44 6.60 11.22
C LYS A 57 -14.94 7.95 10.71
N ALA A 58 -15.04 8.11 9.38
CA ALA A 58 -15.59 9.32 8.78
C ALA A 58 -17.07 9.55 9.13
N LEU A 59 -17.84 8.46 9.29
CA LEU A 59 -19.26 8.49 9.60
C LEU A 59 -19.59 8.46 11.10
N GLU A 60 -18.59 8.26 11.97
CA GLU A 60 -18.77 8.08 13.42
C GLU A 60 -19.54 9.22 14.08
N ASN A 61 -19.33 10.46 13.64
CA ASN A 61 -19.97 11.65 14.17
C ASN A 61 -21.19 12.12 13.35
N SER A 62 -21.63 11.34 12.38
CA SER A 62 -22.83 11.67 11.61
C SER A 62 -24.08 11.54 12.49
N LYS A 63 -24.99 12.50 12.36
CA LYS A 63 -26.32 12.43 13.00
C LYS A 63 -27.29 11.53 12.24
N ASP A 64 -26.98 11.26 10.97
CA ASP A 64 -27.83 10.46 10.10
C ASP A 64 -27.50 8.97 10.26
N LYS A 65 -28.50 8.12 10.05
CA LYS A 65 -28.36 6.67 10.19
C LYS A 65 -27.34 6.12 9.19
N MET A 66 -26.43 5.29 9.69
CA MET A 66 -25.50 4.54 8.86
C MET A 66 -26.03 3.13 8.61
N VAL A 67 -26.08 2.75 7.34
CA VAL A 67 -26.37 1.39 6.86
C VAL A 67 -25.10 0.83 6.24
N TYR A 68 -24.56 -0.21 6.84
CA TYR A 68 -23.38 -0.90 6.32
C TYR A 68 -23.77 -2.28 5.82
N TYR A 69 -23.57 -2.50 4.54
CA TYR A 69 -23.77 -3.78 3.88
C TYR A 69 -22.48 -4.24 3.19
N GLU A 70 -21.99 -5.41 3.56
CA GLU A 70 -20.89 -6.10 2.88
C GLU A 70 -21.48 -7.06 1.88
N CYS A 71 -21.14 -6.88 0.60
CA CYS A 71 -21.63 -7.71 -0.50
C CYS A 71 -21.08 -9.13 -0.39
N LEU A 72 -21.91 -10.09 -0.72
CA LEU A 72 -21.59 -11.52 -0.75
C LEU A 72 -21.22 -11.95 -2.16
N LYS A 73 -20.36 -12.95 -2.30
CA LYS A 73 -20.17 -13.71 -3.55
C LYS A 73 -21.36 -14.62 -3.77
N ALA A 74 -22.50 -14.03 -4.08
CA ALA A 74 -23.79 -14.68 -4.24
C ALA A 74 -24.58 -14.01 -5.38
N PRO A 75 -25.64 -14.63 -5.88
CA PRO A 75 -26.55 -14.03 -6.86
C PRO A 75 -27.06 -12.65 -6.41
N LEU A 76 -27.35 -11.76 -7.37
CA LEU A 76 -27.73 -10.38 -7.08
C LEU A 76 -28.96 -10.30 -6.18
N GLN A 77 -29.95 -11.20 -6.34
CA GLN A 77 -31.15 -11.23 -5.50
C GLN A 77 -30.82 -11.51 -4.02
N GLU A 78 -29.89 -12.42 -3.74
CA GLU A 78 -29.46 -12.70 -2.37
C GLU A 78 -28.77 -11.47 -1.73
N ASN A 79 -28.03 -10.70 -2.51
CA ASN A 79 -27.45 -9.44 -2.04
C ASN A 79 -28.52 -8.37 -1.80
N ILE A 80 -29.57 -8.29 -2.62
CA ILE A 80 -30.73 -7.40 -2.40
C ILE A 80 -31.44 -7.78 -1.10
N ASP A 81 -31.75 -9.05 -0.91
CA ASP A 81 -32.44 -9.54 0.27
C ASP A 81 -31.61 -9.35 1.54
N GLY A 82 -30.31 -9.57 1.45
CA GLY A 82 -29.35 -9.31 2.51
C GLY A 82 -29.27 -7.82 2.89
N PHE A 83 -29.24 -6.93 1.91
CA PHE A 83 -29.26 -5.49 2.14
C PHE A 83 -30.58 -5.04 2.81
N VAL A 84 -31.71 -5.56 2.36
CA VAL A 84 -33.01 -5.30 2.96
C VAL A 84 -33.06 -5.80 4.41
N ALA A 85 -32.49 -6.98 4.69
CA ALA A 85 -32.39 -7.48 6.07
C ALA A 85 -31.58 -6.54 6.98
N VAL A 86 -30.52 -5.90 6.44
CA VAL A 86 -29.78 -4.87 7.20
C VAL A 86 -30.67 -3.65 7.46
N LEU A 87 -31.44 -3.19 6.48
CA LEU A 87 -32.36 -2.06 6.66
C LEU A 87 -33.42 -2.35 7.75
N VAL A 88 -33.91 -3.59 7.85
CA VAL A 88 -34.80 -4.04 8.94
C VAL A 88 -34.09 -4.02 10.29
N ARG A 89 -32.89 -4.59 10.35
CA ARG A 89 -32.08 -4.63 11.58
C ARG A 89 -31.80 -3.21 12.13
N GLU A 90 -31.49 -2.28 11.25
CA GLU A 90 -31.23 -0.86 11.59
C GLU A 90 -32.53 -0.07 11.81
N LYS A 91 -33.71 -0.73 11.78
CA LYS A 91 -35.04 -0.12 12.00
C LYS A 91 -35.32 1.04 11.03
N ILE A 92 -34.89 0.91 9.78
CA ILE A 92 -35.20 1.85 8.69
C ILE A 92 -36.51 1.46 8.04
N ILE A 93 -36.69 0.16 7.82
CA ILE A 93 -37.94 -0.43 7.35
C ILE A 93 -38.50 -1.39 8.42
N PRO A 94 -39.83 -1.46 8.57
CA PRO A 94 -40.43 -2.20 9.69
C PRO A 94 -40.41 -3.72 9.51
N VAL A 95 -40.43 -4.20 8.28
CA VAL A 95 -40.50 -5.63 7.94
C VAL A 95 -39.65 -5.94 6.68
N GLN A 96 -39.33 -7.20 6.49
CA GLN A 96 -38.68 -7.67 5.27
C GLN A 96 -39.63 -7.50 4.08
N LEU A 97 -39.26 -6.59 3.18
CA LEU A 97 -39.97 -6.36 1.93
C LEU A 97 -39.25 -7.07 0.79
N ALA A 98 -40.02 -7.59 -0.17
CA ALA A 98 -39.47 -8.21 -1.37
C ALA A 98 -39.25 -7.14 -2.45
N PHE A 99 -37.97 -6.86 -2.74
CA PHE A 99 -37.58 -5.98 -3.84
C PHE A 99 -36.93 -6.79 -4.96
N LYS A 100 -37.14 -6.37 -6.20
CA LYS A 100 -36.60 -7.05 -7.40
C LYS A 100 -35.22 -6.50 -7.80
N SER A 101 -34.90 -5.30 -7.38
CA SER A 101 -33.64 -4.63 -7.73
C SER A 101 -33.18 -3.69 -6.63
N PHE A 102 -31.89 -3.34 -6.63
CA PHE A 102 -31.37 -2.25 -5.80
C PHE A 102 -32.05 -0.91 -6.12
N ASN A 103 -32.43 -0.66 -7.40
CA ASN A 103 -33.21 0.54 -7.76
C ASN A 103 -34.49 0.66 -6.94
N ASP A 104 -35.24 -0.44 -6.78
CA ASP A 104 -36.50 -0.43 -6.02
C ASP A 104 -36.25 -0.12 -4.56
N VAL A 105 -35.18 -0.66 -3.97
CA VAL A 105 -34.79 -0.38 -2.57
C VAL A 105 -34.45 1.10 -2.39
N PHE A 106 -33.62 1.66 -3.26
CA PHE A 106 -33.22 3.07 -3.17
C PHE A 106 -34.40 4.01 -3.48
N ALA A 107 -35.28 3.66 -4.42
CA ALA A 107 -36.51 4.40 -4.68
C ALA A 107 -37.40 4.44 -3.43
N TYR A 108 -37.52 3.32 -2.71
CA TYR A 108 -38.24 3.27 -1.45
C TYR A 108 -37.57 4.16 -0.37
N LEU A 109 -36.25 4.11 -0.22
CA LEU A 109 -35.53 4.94 0.74
C LEU A 109 -35.74 6.43 0.47
N ASN A 110 -35.87 6.86 -0.78
CA ASN A 110 -36.21 8.24 -1.13
C ASN A 110 -37.60 8.68 -0.68
N THR A 111 -38.51 7.75 -0.40
CA THR A 111 -39.84 8.10 0.13
C THR A 111 -39.83 8.40 1.64
N LEU A 112 -38.71 8.06 2.32
CA LEU A 112 -38.57 8.26 3.77
C LEU A 112 -38.05 9.68 4.05
N ASP A 113 -38.65 10.31 5.07
CA ASP A 113 -38.26 11.65 5.52
C ASP A 113 -37.01 11.56 6.45
N SER A 114 -35.90 11.07 5.92
CA SER A 114 -34.66 10.93 6.66
C SER A 114 -33.47 10.85 5.68
N THR A 115 -32.33 11.34 6.10
CA THR A 115 -31.08 11.17 5.36
C THR A 115 -30.32 9.93 5.83
N PHE A 116 -29.70 9.20 4.91
CA PHE A 116 -29.00 7.96 5.20
C PHE A 116 -27.55 8.00 4.66
N ASN A 117 -26.62 7.43 5.43
CA ASN A 117 -25.29 7.09 4.98
C ASN A 117 -25.27 5.60 4.65
N ILE A 118 -25.28 5.26 3.37
CA ILE A 118 -25.31 3.87 2.89
C ILE A 118 -23.91 3.47 2.41
N VAL A 119 -23.38 2.40 3.00
CA VAL A 119 -22.10 1.82 2.65
C VAL A 119 -22.33 0.47 2.00
N ILE A 120 -21.91 0.34 0.74
CA ILE A 120 -21.88 -0.92 -0.03
C ILE A 120 -20.41 -1.33 -0.10
N ASP A 121 -20.01 -2.23 0.78
CA ASP A 121 -18.63 -2.73 0.85
C ASP A 121 -18.45 -3.98 -0.01
N GLU A 122 -17.25 -4.19 -0.55
CA GLU A 122 -16.90 -5.24 -1.51
C GLU A 122 -17.85 -5.28 -2.72
N TYR A 123 -18.16 -4.11 -3.29
CA TYR A 123 -18.97 -3.91 -4.49
C TYR A 123 -18.64 -4.88 -5.65
N PRO A 124 -17.36 -5.20 -5.94
CA PRO A 124 -17.03 -6.17 -6.98
C PRO A 124 -17.74 -7.54 -6.83
N TYR A 125 -18.15 -7.93 -5.62
CA TYR A 125 -18.84 -9.21 -5.42
C TYR A 125 -20.24 -9.26 -6.05
N LEU A 126 -20.91 -8.12 -6.20
CA LEU A 126 -22.18 -8.04 -6.90
C LEU A 126 -22.09 -8.48 -8.37
N LYS A 127 -20.88 -8.41 -8.94
CA LYS A 127 -20.60 -8.75 -10.34
C LYS A 127 -20.24 -10.23 -10.57
N THR A 128 -20.20 -11.03 -9.50
CA THR A 128 -19.70 -12.42 -9.58
C THR A 128 -20.62 -13.35 -10.38
N PHE A 129 -21.94 -13.17 -10.27
CA PHE A 129 -22.97 -14.03 -10.87
C PHE A 129 -23.84 -13.31 -11.89
N THR A 130 -23.45 -12.13 -12.33
CA THR A 130 -24.15 -11.36 -13.36
C THR A 130 -23.13 -10.61 -14.21
N THR A 131 -23.56 -9.98 -15.31
CA THR A 131 -22.64 -9.18 -16.11
C THR A 131 -22.25 -7.91 -15.36
N PRO A 132 -20.97 -7.50 -15.40
CA PRO A 132 -20.53 -6.27 -14.76
C PRO A 132 -21.34 -5.05 -15.20
N GLU A 133 -21.68 -4.96 -16.48
CA GLU A 133 -22.44 -3.87 -17.08
C GLU A 133 -23.85 -3.74 -16.48
N THR A 134 -24.48 -4.87 -16.12
CA THR A 134 -25.81 -4.88 -15.49
C THR A 134 -25.76 -4.21 -14.12
N VAL A 135 -24.79 -4.57 -13.28
CA VAL A 135 -24.64 -3.98 -11.93
C VAL A 135 -24.30 -2.50 -12.03
N ASP A 136 -23.34 -2.15 -12.90
CA ASP A 136 -22.90 -0.76 -13.06
C ASP A 136 -24.04 0.12 -13.58
N SER A 137 -24.88 -0.37 -14.47
CA SER A 137 -26.07 0.36 -14.96
C SER A 137 -27.15 0.53 -13.88
N ILE A 138 -27.33 -0.45 -13.01
CA ILE A 138 -28.24 -0.33 -11.85
C ILE A 138 -27.75 0.78 -10.93
N PHE A 139 -26.47 0.78 -10.56
CA PHE A 139 -25.91 1.80 -9.68
C PHE A 139 -25.79 3.18 -10.35
N GLN A 140 -25.61 3.22 -11.69
CA GLN A 140 -25.78 4.44 -12.47
C GLN A 140 -27.17 5.04 -12.25
N SER A 141 -28.21 4.24 -12.48
CA SER A 141 -29.60 4.68 -12.30
C SER A 141 -29.89 5.16 -10.86
N ILE A 142 -29.32 4.45 -9.87
CA ILE A 142 -29.43 4.85 -8.45
C ILE A 142 -28.82 6.23 -8.21
N ILE A 143 -27.57 6.43 -8.67
CA ILE A 143 -26.88 7.70 -8.46
C ILE A 143 -27.57 8.85 -9.20
N ASP A 144 -28.04 8.59 -10.43
CA ASP A 144 -28.67 9.63 -11.25
C ASP A 144 -30.07 9.99 -10.74
N ASN A 145 -30.83 9.06 -10.10
CA ASN A 145 -32.26 9.24 -9.82
C ASN A 145 -32.70 9.01 -8.38
N HIS A 146 -31.90 8.30 -7.56
CA HIS A 146 -32.38 7.74 -6.29
C HIS A 146 -31.48 8.02 -5.07
N ILE A 147 -30.65 9.06 -5.11
CA ILE A 147 -29.82 9.45 -3.96
C ILE A 147 -30.13 10.88 -3.44
N THR A 148 -31.38 11.33 -3.54
CA THR A 148 -31.75 12.71 -3.11
C THR A 148 -31.53 12.94 -1.60
N ASN A 149 -31.73 11.89 -0.77
CA ASN A 149 -31.52 11.86 0.67
C ASN A 149 -30.53 10.77 1.11
N VAL A 150 -29.66 10.32 0.20
CA VAL A 150 -28.69 9.26 0.46
C VAL A 150 -27.28 9.73 0.14
N ARG A 151 -26.35 9.48 1.07
CA ARG A 151 -24.92 9.53 0.80
C ARG A 151 -24.43 8.10 0.60
N LEU A 152 -24.06 7.78 -0.61
CA LEU A 152 -23.67 6.44 -1.04
C LEU A 152 -22.15 6.30 -1.04
N PHE A 153 -21.64 5.39 -0.22
CA PHE A 153 -20.22 5.01 -0.16
C PHE A 153 -20.06 3.61 -0.73
N VAL A 154 -19.38 3.50 -1.85
CA VAL A 154 -19.06 2.23 -2.50
C VAL A 154 -17.60 1.89 -2.25
N SER A 155 -17.32 0.69 -1.73
CA SER A 155 -15.93 0.28 -1.53
C SER A 155 -15.64 -1.10 -2.11
N GLY A 156 -14.35 -1.33 -2.40
CA GLY A 156 -13.91 -2.62 -2.94
C GLY A 156 -12.41 -2.83 -2.84
N SER A 157 -12.01 -4.09 -2.64
CA SER A 157 -10.61 -4.49 -2.54
C SER A 157 -10.03 -4.91 -3.89
N HIS A 158 -10.84 -5.24 -4.87
CA HIS A 158 -10.38 -5.63 -6.20
C HIS A 158 -10.05 -4.39 -7.05
N ILE A 159 -8.81 -3.91 -6.97
CA ILE A 159 -8.36 -2.62 -7.53
C ILE A 159 -8.66 -2.51 -9.03
N GLY A 160 -8.38 -3.57 -9.82
CA GLY A 160 -8.65 -3.57 -11.26
C GLY A 160 -10.12 -3.29 -11.57
N MET A 161 -11.04 -4.08 -10.99
CA MET A 161 -12.48 -3.90 -11.20
C MET A 161 -13.01 -2.55 -10.71
N MET A 162 -12.41 -1.99 -9.67
CA MET A 162 -12.78 -0.64 -9.18
C MET A 162 -12.25 0.46 -10.08
N LYS A 163 -11.07 0.30 -10.68
CA LYS A 163 -10.54 1.23 -11.68
C LYS A 163 -11.36 1.22 -12.96
N ASP A 164 -11.89 0.06 -13.36
CA ASP A 164 -12.76 -0.06 -14.54
C ASP A 164 -13.99 0.86 -14.44
N LEU A 165 -14.49 1.16 -13.21
CA LEU A 165 -15.59 2.09 -12.98
C LEU A 165 -15.25 3.55 -13.35
N LEU A 166 -13.97 3.88 -13.48
CA LEU A 166 -13.46 5.20 -13.85
C LEU A 166 -13.15 5.32 -15.34
N GLU A 167 -13.34 4.26 -16.15
CA GLU A 167 -13.12 4.30 -17.58
C GLU A 167 -14.34 4.87 -18.32
N GLU A 168 -14.11 5.66 -19.36
CA GLU A 168 -15.17 6.34 -20.14
C GLU A 168 -16.27 5.39 -20.66
N LYS A 169 -15.91 4.14 -20.96
CA LYS A 169 -16.88 3.13 -21.42
C LYS A 169 -17.79 2.57 -20.31
N ASN A 170 -17.48 2.85 -19.03
CA ASN A 170 -18.25 2.33 -17.91
C ASN A 170 -19.45 3.24 -17.57
N ALA A 171 -20.57 2.60 -17.24
CA ALA A 171 -21.80 3.31 -16.89
C ALA A 171 -21.64 4.28 -15.68
N LEU A 172 -20.70 4.01 -14.78
CA LEU A 172 -20.45 4.82 -13.59
C LEU A 172 -19.40 5.93 -13.79
N TYR A 173 -18.84 6.06 -15.00
CA TYR A 173 -17.87 7.11 -15.30
C TYR A 173 -18.41 8.50 -14.96
N GLY A 174 -17.64 9.28 -14.20
CA GLY A 174 -17.98 10.67 -13.82
C GLY A 174 -19.15 10.82 -12.85
N ARG A 175 -19.69 9.72 -12.27
CA ARG A 175 -20.86 9.80 -11.38
C ARG A 175 -20.53 9.86 -9.90
N PHE A 176 -19.35 9.44 -9.51
CA PHE A 176 -18.93 9.60 -8.11
C PHE A 176 -18.48 11.04 -7.84
N THR A 177 -19.00 11.63 -6.78
CA THR A 177 -18.58 12.97 -6.30
C THR A 177 -17.14 12.96 -5.82
N VAL A 178 -16.71 11.84 -5.22
CA VAL A 178 -15.36 11.62 -4.70
C VAL A 178 -14.92 10.20 -5.01
N PHE A 179 -13.66 10.04 -5.38
CA PHE A 179 -13.01 8.73 -5.45
C PHE A 179 -11.66 8.77 -4.74
N ILE A 180 -11.41 7.75 -3.91
CA ILE A 180 -10.19 7.61 -3.11
C ILE A 180 -9.56 6.27 -3.39
N CYS A 181 -8.35 6.27 -3.95
CA CYS A 181 -7.49 5.09 -4.00
C CYS A 181 -6.67 5.03 -2.71
N LEU A 182 -7.14 4.26 -1.73
CA LEU A 182 -6.49 4.15 -0.44
C LEU A 182 -5.23 3.30 -0.55
N LYS A 183 -4.07 3.93 -0.36
CA LYS A 183 -2.76 3.29 -0.37
C LYS A 183 -2.39 2.77 1.02
N GLU A 184 -1.36 1.95 1.11
CA GLU A 184 -0.72 1.66 2.38
C GLU A 184 -0.23 2.95 3.05
N LEU A 185 -0.05 2.91 4.37
CA LEU A 185 0.54 4.01 5.13
C LEU A 185 2.02 4.13 4.77
N ASP A 186 2.52 5.35 4.72
CA ASP A 186 3.95 5.59 4.55
C ASP A 186 4.73 5.28 5.85
N TYR A 187 6.06 5.27 5.74
CA TYR A 187 6.95 4.95 6.85
C TYR A 187 6.78 5.88 8.06
N LEU A 188 6.51 7.17 7.78
CA LEU A 188 6.34 8.18 8.82
C LEU A 188 5.06 7.93 9.61
N THR A 189 3.95 7.71 8.91
CA THR A 189 2.67 7.37 9.53
C THR A 189 2.73 6.02 10.26
N CYS A 190 3.40 5.02 9.70
CA CYS A 190 3.58 3.71 10.35
C CYS A 190 4.38 3.79 11.64
N SER A 191 5.30 4.75 11.78
CA SER A 191 6.08 4.91 12.99
C SER A 191 5.24 5.13 14.26
N GLU A 192 3.99 5.56 14.09
CA GLU A 192 3.03 5.74 15.16
C GLU A 192 2.58 4.42 15.84
N PHE A 193 2.74 3.27 15.16
CA PHE A 193 2.47 1.95 15.76
C PHE A 193 3.58 1.49 16.71
N TYR A 194 4.77 2.04 16.60
CA TYR A 194 5.95 1.68 17.39
C TYR A 194 6.77 2.91 17.78
N ARG A 195 6.09 3.86 18.44
CA ARG A 195 6.63 5.20 18.81
C ARG A 195 7.88 5.12 19.66
N SER A 196 7.95 4.16 20.58
CA SER A 196 9.07 4.01 21.53
C SER A 196 10.35 3.46 20.89
N LYS A 197 10.26 2.95 19.63
CA LYS A 197 11.41 2.41 18.92
C LYS A 197 12.41 3.50 18.51
N SER A 198 13.71 3.13 18.48
CA SER A 198 14.72 3.94 17.83
C SER A 198 14.41 4.17 16.36
N VAL A 199 14.94 5.22 15.76
CA VAL A 199 14.74 5.46 14.32
C VAL A 199 15.31 4.31 13.49
N TYR A 200 16.45 3.75 13.90
CA TYR A 200 17.04 2.56 13.27
C TYR A 200 16.05 1.39 13.24
N ASP A 201 15.40 1.09 14.37
CA ASP A 201 14.39 0.04 14.45
C ASP A 201 13.12 0.39 13.66
N LYS A 202 12.68 1.66 13.67
CA LYS A 202 11.50 2.09 12.87
C LYS A 202 11.70 1.85 11.39
N ILE A 203 12.89 2.13 10.86
CA ILE A 203 13.27 1.82 9.49
C ILE A 203 13.16 0.32 9.25
N ALA A 204 13.72 -0.50 10.14
CA ALA A 204 13.71 -1.95 10.03
C ALA A 204 12.28 -2.54 10.07
N MET A 205 11.46 -2.06 11.00
CA MET A 205 10.06 -2.49 11.12
C MET A 205 9.29 -2.20 9.82
N TYR A 206 9.37 -0.97 9.31
CA TYR A 206 8.70 -0.63 8.06
C TYR A 206 9.25 -1.41 6.86
N ALA A 207 10.55 -1.61 6.78
CA ALA A 207 11.20 -2.35 5.71
C ALA A 207 10.70 -3.80 5.59
N VAL A 208 10.37 -4.44 6.72
CA VAL A 208 9.87 -5.82 6.76
C VAL A 208 8.35 -5.88 6.67
N PHE A 209 7.64 -5.12 7.50
CA PHE A 209 6.20 -5.26 7.69
C PHE A 209 5.34 -4.37 6.78
N GLY A 210 5.94 -3.34 6.17
CA GLY A 210 5.26 -2.43 5.26
C GLY A 210 4.20 -1.55 5.90
N GLY A 211 3.34 -0.98 5.06
CA GLY A 211 2.37 0.06 5.43
C GLY A 211 0.95 -0.43 5.72
N SER A 212 0.70 -1.73 5.81
CA SER A 212 -0.63 -2.24 6.13
C SER A 212 -0.99 -2.02 7.60
N PRO A 213 -2.05 -1.26 7.94
CA PRO A 213 -2.50 -1.12 9.33
C PRO A 213 -2.79 -2.45 10.00
N TYR A 214 -3.37 -3.40 9.24
CA TYR A 214 -3.69 -4.74 9.74
C TYR A 214 -2.46 -5.51 10.23
N ILE A 215 -1.35 -5.39 9.51
CA ILE A 215 -0.08 -6.03 9.87
C ILE A 215 0.56 -5.29 11.05
N ASN A 216 0.62 -3.95 10.97
CA ASN A 216 1.26 -3.15 12.01
C ASN A 216 0.55 -3.25 13.38
N CYS A 217 -0.76 -3.50 13.41
CA CYS A 217 -1.49 -3.80 14.65
C CYS A 217 -1.11 -5.14 15.32
N ALA A 218 -0.43 -6.06 14.60
CA ALA A 218 0.06 -7.30 15.18
C ALA A 218 1.40 -7.15 15.89
N LEU A 219 2.10 -6.03 15.67
CA LEU A 219 3.45 -5.81 16.18
C LEU A 219 3.41 -5.36 17.64
N ASP A 220 4.39 -5.85 18.41
CA ASP A 220 4.63 -5.38 19.77
C ASP A 220 5.86 -4.48 19.78
N GLU A 221 5.67 -3.20 20.08
CA GLU A 221 6.78 -2.23 20.11
C GLU A 221 7.82 -2.51 21.20
N ARG A 222 7.54 -3.36 22.19
CA ARG A 222 8.49 -3.76 23.24
C ARG A 222 9.48 -4.80 22.75
N LEU A 223 9.11 -5.57 21.74
CA LEU A 223 9.90 -6.68 21.18
C LEU A 223 10.86 -6.17 20.10
N SER A 224 11.99 -6.83 19.92
CA SER A 224 12.93 -6.59 18.83
C SER A 224 12.32 -6.90 17.46
N LEU A 225 13.00 -6.51 16.37
CA LEU A 225 12.62 -6.90 15.01
C LEU A 225 12.57 -8.43 14.87
N LYS A 226 13.61 -9.15 15.36
CA LYS A 226 13.70 -10.63 15.33
C LYS A 226 12.48 -11.25 16.00
N GLU A 227 12.16 -10.83 17.23
CA GLU A 227 11.02 -11.35 17.98
C GLU A 227 9.68 -11.06 17.30
N ASN A 228 9.51 -9.84 16.73
CA ASN A 228 8.29 -9.53 15.97
C ASN A 228 8.16 -10.42 14.72
N ILE A 229 9.22 -10.68 13.97
CA ILE A 229 9.22 -11.59 12.82
C ILE A 229 8.85 -13.00 13.27
N ILE A 230 9.50 -13.52 14.31
CA ILE A 230 9.23 -14.86 14.85
C ILE A 230 7.79 -14.99 15.31
N ASN A 231 7.28 -14.02 16.07
CA ASN A 231 5.94 -14.08 16.67
C ASN A 231 4.80 -13.81 15.69
N THR A 232 5.08 -13.22 14.52
CA THR A 232 4.04 -12.85 13.54
C THR A 232 4.20 -13.60 12.23
N ILE A 233 5.23 -13.32 11.44
CA ILE A 233 5.40 -13.86 10.09
C ILE A 233 5.72 -15.37 10.11
N LEU A 234 6.52 -15.82 11.08
CA LEU A 234 6.97 -17.21 11.18
C LEU A 234 6.11 -18.06 12.12
N ASN A 235 5.18 -17.47 12.87
CA ASN A 235 4.35 -18.18 13.84
C ASN A 235 3.01 -18.64 13.21
N PRO A 236 2.76 -19.95 13.07
CA PRO A 236 1.51 -20.46 12.50
C PRO A 236 0.24 -20.07 13.26
N SER A 237 0.36 -19.68 14.54
CA SER A 237 -0.77 -19.22 15.35
C SER A 237 -1.08 -17.72 15.15
N SER A 238 -0.23 -16.99 14.43
CA SER A 238 -0.45 -15.58 14.12
C SER A 238 -1.34 -15.42 12.89
N TYR A 239 -2.25 -14.45 12.92
CA TYR A 239 -3.07 -14.10 11.75
C TYR A 239 -2.25 -13.48 10.59
N VAL A 240 -1.00 -13.09 10.84
CA VAL A 240 -0.07 -12.59 9.82
C VAL A 240 0.57 -13.73 9.04
N TYR A 241 0.77 -14.89 9.63
CA TYR A 241 1.46 -16.04 9.03
C TYR A 241 0.86 -16.45 7.68
N GLY A 242 -0.44 -16.65 7.61
CA GLY A 242 -1.13 -17.03 6.38
C GLY A 242 -1.53 -15.84 5.48
N TYR A 243 -1.31 -14.61 5.93
CA TYR A 243 -1.81 -13.42 5.25
C TYR A 243 -1.29 -13.30 3.81
N THR A 244 0.00 -13.50 3.63
CA THR A 244 0.66 -13.40 2.32
C THR A 244 0.14 -14.44 1.33
N GLU A 245 -0.04 -15.68 1.78
CA GLU A 245 -0.60 -16.76 0.95
C GLU A 245 -2.07 -16.53 0.63
N HIS A 246 -2.86 -16.10 1.61
CA HIS A 246 -4.27 -15.78 1.40
C HIS A 246 -4.49 -14.58 0.47
N LEU A 247 -3.63 -13.57 0.51
CA LEU A 247 -3.63 -12.46 -0.41
C LEU A 247 -3.47 -12.95 -1.85
N LEU A 248 -2.50 -13.84 -2.07
CA LEU A 248 -2.20 -14.40 -3.38
C LEU A 248 -3.36 -15.26 -3.91
N ILE A 249 -3.92 -16.13 -3.08
CA ILE A 249 -5.02 -17.02 -3.47
C ILE A 249 -6.30 -16.23 -3.78
N SER A 250 -6.62 -15.23 -2.96
CA SER A 250 -7.91 -14.53 -3.08
C SER A 250 -7.97 -13.51 -4.20
N ASP A 251 -6.86 -12.80 -4.44
CA ASP A 251 -6.84 -11.66 -5.34
C ASP A 251 -6.14 -11.98 -6.67
N TYR A 252 -5.34 -13.06 -6.74
CA TYR A 252 -4.45 -13.35 -7.88
C TYR A 252 -4.65 -14.72 -8.53
N THR A 253 -5.69 -15.47 -8.18
CA THR A 253 -6.01 -16.78 -8.78
C THR A 253 -6.04 -16.78 -10.32
N ASN A 254 -6.23 -15.62 -10.95
CA ASN A 254 -6.22 -15.47 -12.39
C ASN A 254 -4.85 -15.08 -12.98
N ALA A 255 -3.84 -14.80 -12.18
CA ALA A 255 -2.51 -14.45 -12.67
C ALA A 255 -1.60 -15.69 -12.66
N LEU A 256 -1.68 -16.47 -13.74
CA LEU A 256 -0.73 -17.58 -14.00
C LEU A 256 0.72 -17.10 -13.77
N ASN A 257 1.49 -17.84 -12.98
CA ASN A 257 2.88 -17.52 -12.62
C ASN A 257 3.14 -16.27 -11.75
N ALA A 258 2.11 -15.63 -11.16
CA ALA A 258 2.31 -14.47 -10.29
C ALA A 258 3.36 -14.73 -9.19
N GLU A 259 3.26 -15.87 -8.50
CA GLU A 259 4.23 -16.27 -7.46
C GLU A 259 5.66 -16.38 -7.98
N ARG A 260 5.83 -16.92 -9.20
CA ARG A 260 7.15 -17.06 -9.82
C ARG A 260 7.72 -15.73 -10.23
N ILE A 261 6.87 -14.79 -10.69
CA ILE A 261 7.24 -13.40 -11.00
C ILE A 261 7.69 -12.68 -9.74
N PHE A 262 6.90 -12.75 -8.65
CA PHE A 262 7.27 -12.16 -7.37
C PHE A 262 8.57 -12.72 -6.82
N PHE A 263 8.72 -14.05 -6.89
CA PHE A 263 9.95 -14.70 -6.48
C PHE A 263 11.16 -14.19 -7.28
N ALA A 264 11.05 -14.08 -8.61
CA ALA A 264 12.12 -13.58 -9.45
C ALA A 264 12.50 -12.14 -9.07
N ILE A 265 11.52 -11.23 -8.98
CA ILE A 265 11.73 -9.83 -8.65
C ILE A 265 12.33 -9.67 -7.23
N SER A 266 11.79 -10.37 -6.24
CA SER A 266 12.25 -10.28 -4.84
C SER A 266 13.66 -10.84 -4.63
N ASN A 267 14.16 -11.63 -5.57
CA ASN A 267 15.52 -12.20 -5.56
C ASN A 267 16.46 -11.56 -6.59
N GLY A 268 16.21 -10.30 -6.97
CA GLY A 268 17.11 -9.47 -7.76
C GLY A 268 16.96 -9.59 -9.28
N HIS A 269 16.07 -10.48 -9.80
CA HIS A 269 15.77 -10.56 -11.23
C HIS A 269 14.68 -9.54 -11.58
N GLN A 270 15.06 -8.28 -11.72
CA GLN A 270 14.11 -7.16 -11.84
C GLN A 270 13.86 -6.72 -13.28
N LYS A 271 14.69 -7.11 -14.23
CA LYS A 271 14.50 -6.76 -15.64
C LYS A 271 13.64 -7.78 -16.37
N TYR A 272 12.92 -7.34 -17.39
CA TYR A 272 12.00 -8.18 -18.15
C TYR A 272 12.67 -9.50 -18.63
N LYS A 273 13.87 -9.42 -19.21
CA LYS A 273 14.61 -10.60 -19.68
C LYS A 273 15.03 -11.52 -18.55
N GLU A 274 15.47 -10.97 -17.42
CA GLU A 274 15.87 -11.75 -16.26
C GLU A 274 14.69 -12.55 -15.68
N ILE A 275 13.50 -11.90 -15.62
CA ILE A 275 12.26 -12.56 -15.21
C ILE A 275 11.90 -13.66 -16.21
N GLU A 276 11.92 -13.37 -17.51
CA GLU A 276 11.60 -14.32 -18.58
C GLU A 276 12.50 -15.56 -18.53
N GLU A 277 13.80 -15.38 -18.39
CA GLU A 277 14.80 -16.45 -18.24
C GLU A 277 14.55 -17.28 -16.97
N LYS A 278 14.29 -16.60 -15.85
CA LYS A 278 14.02 -17.27 -14.55
C LYS A 278 12.76 -18.12 -14.57
N LEU A 279 11.75 -17.68 -15.33
CA LEU A 279 10.50 -18.42 -15.50
C LEU A 279 10.62 -19.55 -16.51
N GLY A 280 11.68 -19.57 -17.34
CA GLY A 280 11.85 -20.53 -18.42
C GLY A 280 10.81 -20.37 -19.54
N LEU A 281 10.26 -19.16 -19.69
CA LEU A 281 9.26 -18.86 -20.71
C LEU A 281 9.96 -18.67 -22.06
N LYS A 282 9.58 -19.45 -23.06
CA LYS A 282 9.89 -19.15 -24.45
C LYS A 282 9.04 -17.94 -24.86
N THR A 283 9.63 -16.98 -25.54
CA THR A 283 9.09 -15.69 -26.01
C THR A 283 7.66 -15.82 -26.60
N THR A 284 6.62 -15.66 -25.79
CA THR A 284 5.23 -15.81 -26.23
C THR A 284 4.30 -14.61 -25.91
N GLY A 285 4.89 -13.46 -25.48
CA GLY A 285 4.08 -12.27 -25.12
C GLY A 285 3.19 -12.46 -23.87
N ASN A 286 3.21 -13.63 -23.25
CA ASN A 286 2.36 -13.95 -22.10
C ASN A 286 2.86 -13.23 -20.81
N LEU A 287 4.19 -13.08 -20.66
CA LEU A 287 4.77 -12.38 -19.50
C LEU A 287 4.32 -10.91 -19.43
N SER A 288 4.27 -10.19 -20.58
CA SER A 288 3.83 -8.80 -20.61
C SER A 288 2.41 -8.65 -20.06
N LYS A 289 1.48 -9.49 -20.52
CA LYS A 289 0.10 -9.47 -20.03
C LYS A 289 -0.03 -9.76 -18.54
N GLN A 290 0.82 -10.67 -18.03
CA GLN A 290 0.84 -10.99 -16.60
C GLN A 290 1.39 -9.83 -15.77
N ILE A 291 2.48 -9.21 -16.23
CA ILE A 291 3.05 -8.01 -15.60
C ILE A 291 2.02 -6.87 -15.62
N ASP A 292 1.36 -6.60 -16.76
CA ASP A 292 0.34 -5.58 -16.87
C ASP A 292 -0.83 -5.83 -15.89
N ALA A 293 -1.25 -7.08 -15.74
CA ALA A 293 -2.29 -7.45 -14.77
C ALA A 293 -1.85 -7.18 -13.32
N LEU A 294 -0.62 -7.56 -12.96
CA LEU A 294 -0.07 -7.33 -11.61
C LEU A 294 0.15 -5.84 -11.31
N GLU A 295 0.50 -5.05 -12.32
CA GLU A 295 0.61 -3.59 -12.21
C GLU A 295 -0.78 -2.94 -12.03
N ASN A 296 -1.78 -3.36 -12.80
CA ASN A 296 -3.16 -2.89 -12.64
C ASN A 296 -3.73 -3.19 -11.26
N MET A 297 -3.32 -4.30 -10.65
CA MET A 297 -3.65 -4.67 -9.27
C MET A 297 -2.84 -3.91 -8.22
N ASP A 298 -1.93 -3.02 -8.62
CA ASP A 298 -1.07 -2.21 -7.74
C ASP A 298 -0.10 -3.02 -6.86
N ILE A 299 0.37 -4.20 -7.37
CA ILE A 299 1.28 -5.08 -6.62
C ILE A 299 2.72 -4.90 -7.02
N ILE A 300 2.95 -4.74 -8.33
CA ILE A 300 4.25 -4.40 -8.87
C ILE A 300 4.22 -2.99 -9.45
N SER A 301 5.39 -2.39 -9.60
CA SER A 301 5.58 -1.12 -10.30
C SER A 301 6.66 -1.25 -11.34
N ARG A 302 6.53 -0.48 -12.42
CA ARG A 302 7.59 -0.20 -13.36
C ARG A 302 8.41 0.96 -12.84
N VAL A 303 9.72 0.75 -12.74
CA VAL A 303 10.67 1.76 -12.29
C VAL A 303 11.61 2.07 -13.44
N TYR A 304 11.63 3.33 -13.84
CA TYR A 304 12.58 3.86 -14.82
C TYR A 304 13.53 4.81 -14.12
N PRO A 305 14.84 4.76 -14.44
CA PRO A 305 15.73 5.84 -14.02
C PRO A 305 15.23 7.18 -14.56
N ILE A 306 15.28 8.23 -13.73
CA ILE A 306 14.72 9.55 -14.07
C ILE A 306 15.34 10.14 -15.34
N ASN A 307 16.62 9.84 -15.61
CA ASN A 307 17.32 10.26 -16.81
C ASN A 307 17.08 9.35 -18.04
N LYS A 308 16.30 8.25 -17.88
CA LYS A 308 15.97 7.28 -18.95
C LYS A 308 14.49 6.87 -18.89
N PRO A 309 13.54 7.82 -18.86
CA PRO A 309 12.13 7.53 -18.54
C PRO A 309 11.40 6.64 -19.56
N ASN A 310 11.96 6.48 -20.77
CA ASN A 310 11.35 5.67 -21.83
C ASN A 310 12.25 4.52 -22.31
N ASP A 311 13.36 4.28 -21.65
CA ASP A 311 14.30 3.22 -22.06
C ASP A 311 13.85 1.87 -21.48
N LYS A 312 13.20 1.06 -22.32
CA LYS A 312 12.74 -0.29 -21.94
C LYS A 312 13.88 -1.23 -21.50
N LYS A 313 15.13 -0.96 -21.87
CA LYS A 313 16.29 -1.76 -21.46
C LYS A 313 16.71 -1.44 -20.02
N LYS A 314 16.34 -0.25 -19.52
CA LYS A 314 16.66 0.21 -18.18
C LYS A 314 15.44 0.07 -17.22
N LEU A 315 14.29 -0.30 -17.77
CA LEU A 315 13.11 -0.62 -16.98
C LEU A 315 13.39 -1.78 -16.03
N SER A 316 13.09 -1.57 -14.77
CA SER A 316 13.02 -2.60 -13.71
C SER A 316 11.62 -2.74 -13.16
N PHE A 317 11.35 -3.86 -12.52
CA PHE A 317 10.09 -4.15 -11.85
C PHE A 317 10.34 -4.32 -10.36
N GLU A 318 9.46 -3.76 -9.54
CA GLU A 318 9.51 -3.89 -8.10
C GLU A 318 8.19 -4.40 -7.54
N VAL A 319 8.24 -5.27 -6.53
CA VAL A 319 7.09 -5.63 -5.71
C VAL A 319 6.86 -4.50 -4.72
N LYS A 320 5.68 -3.90 -4.69
CA LYS A 320 5.40 -2.73 -3.84
C LYS A 320 5.26 -3.04 -2.36
N ASP A 321 4.77 -4.22 -2.04
CA ASP A 321 4.47 -4.65 -0.68
C ASP A 321 5.71 -5.23 -0.01
N ASN A 322 6.17 -4.62 1.09
CA ASN A 322 7.39 -5.02 1.78
C ASN A 322 7.26 -6.41 2.41
N LEU A 323 6.10 -6.74 3.00
CA LEU A 323 5.86 -8.05 3.58
C LEU A 323 5.88 -9.14 2.50
N LEU A 324 5.31 -8.84 1.33
CA LEU A 324 5.35 -9.75 0.18
C LEU A 324 6.80 -9.95 -0.31
N ARG A 325 7.61 -8.89 -0.40
CA ARG A 325 9.04 -8.97 -0.71
C ARG A 325 9.78 -9.85 0.30
N PHE A 326 9.56 -9.64 1.60
CA PHE A 326 10.15 -10.44 2.66
C PHE A 326 9.80 -11.93 2.54
N TYR A 327 8.51 -12.21 2.32
CA TYR A 327 8.04 -13.58 2.14
C TYR A 327 8.71 -14.30 0.97
N TYR A 328 8.81 -13.65 -0.19
CA TYR A 328 9.46 -14.24 -1.37
C TYR A 328 10.99 -14.29 -1.27
N ALA A 329 11.60 -13.38 -0.52
CA ALA A 329 13.04 -13.42 -0.29
C ALA A 329 13.44 -14.60 0.61
N PHE A 330 12.70 -14.85 1.68
CA PHE A 330 13.15 -15.76 2.73
C PHE A 330 12.30 -17.04 2.89
N ILE A 331 10.97 -16.96 2.73
CA ILE A 331 10.05 -18.01 3.16
C ILE A 331 9.59 -18.88 2.00
N TYR A 332 9.22 -18.29 0.86
CA TYR A 332 8.51 -18.98 -0.22
C TYR A 332 9.14 -20.32 -0.64
N LYS A 333 10.44 -20.36 -0.85
CA LYS A 333 11.17 -21.58 -1.22
C LYS A 333 11.52 -22.48 -0.03
N ASN A 334 11.49 -21.95 1.17
CA ASN A 334 12.02 -22.58 2.36
C ASN A 334 10.90 -23.03 3.33
N LYS A 335 9.65 -23.13 2.85
CA LYS A 335 8.49 -23.51 3.69
C LYS A 335 8.68 -24.81 4.44
N SER A 336 9.23 -25.82 3.77
CA SER A 336 9.49 -27.12 4.41
C SER A 336 10.55 -27.01 5.52
N ALA A 337 11.57 -26.16 5.33
CA ALA A 337 12.56 -25.88 6.36
C ALA A 337 11.93 -25.16 7.56
N LEU A 338 11.08 -24.17 7.31
CA LEU A 338 10.33 -23.48 8.38
C LEU A 338 9.48 -24.45 9.21
N GLN A 339 8.80 -25.40 8.55
CA GLN A 339 8.00 -26.41 9.24
C GLN A 339 8.85 -27.38 10.06
N MET A 340 10.04 -27.74 9.58
CA MET A 340 10.95 -28.67 10.24
C MET A 340 11.70 -28.04 11.41
N LEU A 341 12.23 -26.85 11.22
CA LEU A 341 13.11 -26.17 12.18
C LEU A 341 12.32 -25.38 13.24
N GLY A 342 11.10 -24.95 12.91
CA GLY A 342 10.38 -23.97 13.70
C GLY A 342 10.89 -22.55 13.50
N ALA A 343 10.17 -21.57 14.05
CA ALA A 343 10.38 -20.16 13.75
C ALA A 343 11.77 -19.62 14.14
N GLU A 344 12.28 -20.01 15.31
CA GLU A 344 13.52 -19.51 15.89
C GLU A 344 14.74 -19.97 15.07
N ALA A 345 14.93 -21.29 14.92
CA ALA A 345 16.04 -21.85 14.15
C ALA A 345 15.94 -21.46 12.66
N PHE A 346 14.74 -21.36 12.10
CA PHE A 346 14.56 -20.87 10.74
C PHE A 346 15.04 -19.42 10.58
N TYR A 347 14.75 -18.54 11.55
CA TYR A 347 15.22 -17.16 11.50
C TYR A 347 16.76 -17.13 11.49
N GLU A 348 17.40 -17.86 12.38
CA GLU A 348 18.86 -17.92 12.52
C GLU A 348 19.56 -18.45 11.26
N GLU A 349 19.01 -19.49 10.62
CA GLU A 349 19.65 -20.11 9.46
C GLU A 349 19.35 -19.39 8.12
N TYR A 350 18.17 -18.77 7.96
CA TYR A 350 17.71 -18.28 6.67
C TYR A 350 17.55 -16.75 6.57
N ILE A 351 17.50 -16.05 7.70
CA ILE A 351 17.15 -14.61 7.69
C ILE A 351 18.28 -13.78 8.30
N GLU A 352 18.86 -14.17 9.41
CA GLU A 352 19.73 -13.36 10.27
C GLU A 352 20.89 -12.69 9.51
N ASP A 353 21.62 -13.44 8.72
CA ASP A 353 22.78 -12.92 7.96
C ASP A 353 22.38 -11.97 6.80
N SER A 354 21.15 -12.06 6.31
CA SER A 354 20.71 -11.33 5.12
C SER A 354 19.75 -10.18 5.42
N ILE A 355 19.24 -10.09 6.65
CA ILE A 355 18.19 -9.12 7.01
C ILE A 355 18.67 -7.66 6.86
N VAL A 356 19.92 -7.38 7.21
CA VAL A 356 20.50 -6.02 7.09
C VAL A 356 20.55 -5.58 5.63
N THR A 357 20.99 -6.46 4.72
CA THR A 357 20.99 -6.19 3.27
C THR A 357 19.58 -5.97 2.75
N PHE A 358 18.62 -6.78 3.18
CA PHE A 358 17.20 -6.62 2.82
C PHE A 358 16.67 -5.25 3.26
N ILE A 359 16.97 -4.82 4.48
CA ILE A 359 16.54 -3.52 5.02
C ILE A 359 17.22 -2.37 4.27
N SER A 360 18.51 -2.48 3.94
CA SER A 360 19.26 -1.45 3.21
C SER A 360 18.55 -1.03 1.92
N HIS A 361 18.16 -1.99 1.09
CA HIS A 361 17.42 -1.71 -0.14
C HIS A 361 16.04 -1.06 0.09
N ARG A 362 15.41 -1.29 1.25
CA ARG A 362 14.14 -0.62 1.59
C ARG A 362 14.38 0.77 2.14
N PHE A 363 15.51 1.01 2.77
CA PHE A 363 15.87 2.33 3.28
C PHE A 363 16.06 3.36 2.17
N GLU A 364 16.56 2.97 1.01
CA GLU A 364 16.61 3.82 -0.20
C GLU A 364 15.19 4.28 -0.62
N GLU A 365 14.22 3.39 -0.57
CA GLU A 365 12.82 3.69 -0.88
C GLU A 365 12.19 4.63 0.17
N ILE A 366 12.50 4.43 1.45
CA ILE A 366 12.12 5.35 2.54
C ILE A 366 12.70 6.74 2.30
N ALA A 367 13.97 6.83 1.87
CA ALA A 367 14.62 8.10 1.57
C ALA A 367 13.97 8.81 0.37
N ARG A 368 13.62 8.10 -0.70
CA ARG A 368 12.84 8.68 -1.81
C ARG A 368 11.47 9.19 -1.34
N THR A 369 10.81 8.43 -0.48
CA THR A 369 9.52 8.83 0.12
C THR A 369 9.67 10.07 1.00
N TYR A 370 10.73 10.17 1.80
CA TYR A 370 11.07 11.37 2.59
C TYR A 370 11.11 12.62 1.72
N PHE A 371 11.90 12.61 0.65
CA PHE A 371 11.97 13.77 -0.25
C PHE A 371 10.63 14.08 -0.90
N SER A 372 9.85 13.07 -1.27
CA SER A 372 8.51 13.26 -1.81
C SER A 372 7.58 13.96 -0.79
N LEU A 373 7.66 13.56 0.48
CA LEU A 373 6.91 14.22 1.57
C LEU A 373 7.41 15.65 1.82
N CYS A 374 8.73 15.90 1.75
CA CYS A 374 9.29 17.25 1.83
C CYS A 374 8.76 18.17 0.73
N VAL A 375 8.64 17.68 -0.50
CA VAL A 375 8.05 18.43 -1.63
C VAL A 375 6.56 18.67 -1.37
N LYS A 376 5.80 17.65 -0.98
CA LYS A 376 4.35 17.77 -0.67
C LYS A 376 4.09 18.78 0.45
N LYS A 377 4.91 18.78 1.50
CA LYS A 377 4.85 19.73 2.63
C LYS A 377 5.51 21.09 2.34
N ARG A 378 5.98 21.31 1.11
CA ARG A 378 6.66 22.55 0.66
C ARG A 378 7.96 22.90 1.41
N LYS A 379 8.56 21.91 2.11
CA LYS A 379 9.88 22.06 2.73
C LYS A 379 11.01 21.99 1.72
N LEU A 380 10.81 21.32 0.59
CA LEU A 380 11.75 21.21 -0.51
C LEU A 380 11.10 21.78 -1.80
N ARG A 381 11.81 22.68 -2.49
CA ARG A 381 11.33 23.34 -3.70
C ARG A 381 12.28 23.10 -4.88
N GLY A 382 11.76 23.30 -6.09
CA GLY A 382 12.57 23.23 -7.33
C GLY A 382 12.99 21.79 -7.70
N VAL A 383 12.33 20.78 -7.20
CA VAL A 383 12.48 19.39 -7.59
C VAL A 383 11.38 19.03 -8.58
N SER A 384 11.75 18.53 -9.74
CA SER A 384 10.83 18.10 -10.80
C SER A 384 10.55 16.61 -10.76
N ASN A 385 11.51 15.81 -10.29
CA ASN A 385 11.38 14.37 -10.21
C ASN A 385 12.25 13.79 -9.08
N ILE A 386 11.89 12.61 -8.58
CA ILE A 386 12.63 11.86 -7.54
C ILE A 386 12.66 10.40 -7.97
N GLY A 387 13.85 9.80 -7.99
CA GLY A 387 13.99 8.40 -8.38
C GLY A 387 15.43 7.96 -8.43
N THR A 388 15.71 6.98 -9.27
CA THR A 388 17.05 6.46 -9.53
C THR A 388 17.67 7.12 -10.77
N PHE A 389 18.99 7.11 -10.90
CA PHE A 389 19.71 7.66 -12.04
C PHE A 389 20.69 6.62 -12.58
N TYR A 390 20.49 6.20 -13.82
CA TYR A 390 21.40 5.25 -14.47
C TYR A 390 22.59 5.97 -15.12
N TYR A 391 23.79 5.51 -14.80
CA TYR A 391 25.01 5.97 -15.46
C TYR A 391 25.73 4.84 -16.20
N ASP A 392 26.40 5.21 -17.30
CA ASP A 392 27.23 4.33 -18.09
C ASP A 392 28.57 5.05 -18.35
N ASP A 393 29.57 4.65 -17.61
CA ASP A 393 30.96 5.12 -17.79
C ASP A 393 31.70 4.12 -18.68
N SER A 394 31.52 4.25 -19.98
CA SER A 394 32.15 3.41 -20.99
C SER A 394 33.67 3.52 -20.98
N ALA A 395 34.22 4.66 -20.49
CA ALA A 395 35.67 4.87 -20.40
C ALA A 395 36.31 3.97 -19.33
N ASN A 396 35.63 3.78 -18.23
CA ASN A 396 36.06 2.93 -17.11
C ASN A 396 35.38 1.55 -17.11
N LYS A 397 34.56 1.25 -18.15
CA LYS A 397 33.74 0.03 -18.25
C LYS A 397 32.85 -0.21 -17.03
N LYS A 398 32.39 0.86 -16.40
CA LYS A 398 31.50 0.83 -15.25
C LYS A 398 30.11 1.33 -15.66
N ASN A 399 29.09 0.59 -15.31
CA ASN A 399 27.71 1.05 -15.31
C ASN A 399 27.11 0.81 -13.94
N GLY A 400 26.14 1.63 -13.57
CA GLY A 400 25.50 1.54 -12.27
C GLY A 400 24.30 2.47 -12.18
N GLU A 401 23.80 2.56 -10.98
CA GLU A 401 22.63 3.36 -10.65
C GLU A 401 22.87 4.09 -9.34
N PHE A 402 22.45 5.35 -9.27
CA PHE A 402 22.32 6.07 -8.01
C PHE A 402 20.87 5.92 -7.56
N ASP A 403 20.69 5.51 -6.32
CA ASP A 403 19.39 5.04 -5.82
C ASP A 403 18.46 6.17 -5.35
N VAL A 404 19.01 7.31 -4.95
CA VAL A 404 18.22 8.47 -4.51
C VAL A 404 18.72 9.73 -5.20
N VAL A 405 17.99 10.17 -6.22
CA VAL A 405 18.36 11.33 -7.03
C VAL A 405 17.16 12.26 -7.15
N LEU A 406 17.41 13.55 -6.94
CA LEU A 406 16.43 14.62 -7.12
C LEU A 406 16.78 15.39 -8.40
N GLU A 407 15.86 15.40 -9.35
CA GLU A 407 16.02 16.17 -10.57
C GLU A 407 15.68 17.63 -10.32
N ARG A 408 16.63 18.51 -10.65
CA ARG A 408 16.50 19.97 -10.67
C ARG A 408 16.46 20.48 -12.10
N LYS A 409 16.14 21.77 -12.30
CA LYS A 409 16.05 22.37 -13.64
C LYS A 409 17.29 22.13 -14.52
N ASN A 410 18.51 22.17 -13.94
CA ASN A 410 19.77 22.05 -14.68
C ASN A 410 20.79 21.14 -13.98
N ALA A 411 20.40 20.38 -12.96
CA ALA A 411 21.31 19.56 -12.18
C ALA A 411 20.57 18.42 -11.48
N TYR A 412 21.34 17.51 -10.92
CA TYR A 412 20.84 16.42 -10.08
C TYR A 412 21.47 16.52 -8.70
N ASP A 413 20.62 16.47 -7.66
CA ASP A 413 21.10 16.26 -6.29
C ASP A 413 21.13 14.75 -6.06
N ILE A 414 22.27 14.23 -5.63
CA ILE A 414 22.54 12.80 -5.51
C ILE A 414 22.76 12.49 -4.03
N TYR A 415 21.99 11.52 -3.51
CA TYR A 415 22.08 11.10 -2.12
C TYR A 415 22.44 9.62 -2.06
N GLU A 416 23.48 9.31 -1.31
CA GLU A 416 23.82 7.95 -0.93
C GLU A 416 23.15 7.60 0.39
N VAL A 417 22.58 6.38 0.48
CA VAL A 417 21.79 5.94 1.63
C VAL A 417 22.43 4.70 2.24
N LYS A 418 22.76 4.76 3.52
CA LYS A 418 23.45 3.65 4.21
C LYS A 418 22.72 3.24 5.50
N TYR A 419 22.32 1.96 5.54
CA TYR A 419 21.73 1.33 6.71
C TYR A 419 22.81 0.54 7.46
N TYR A 420 23.72 1.25 8.11
CA TYR A 420 24.76 0.66 8.96
C TYR A 420 24.36 0.74 10.43
N SER A 421 24.89 -0.19 11.24
CA SER A 421 24.77 -0.14 12.70
C SER A 421 25.79 0.80 13.36
N VAL A 422 26.73 1.33 12.59
CA VAL A 422 27.78 2.26 13.02
C VAL A 422 27.71 3.55 12.20
N PRO A 423 28.21 4.68 12.73
CA PRO A 423 28.24 5.93 11.99
C PRO A 423 29.05 5.83 10.69
N MET A 424 28.58 6.54 9.64
CA MET A 424 29.27 6.62 8.35
C MET A 424 30.55 7.43 8.46
N ARG A 425 31.63 6.95 7.86
CA ARG A 425 32.94 7.58 7.95
C ARG A 425 33.17 8.57 6.79
N LEU A 426 33.95 9.62 7.06
CA LEU A 426 34.32 10.62 6.05
C LEU A 426 34.97 9.99 4.80
N LYS A 427 35.81 8.97 4.98
CA LYS A 427 36.43 8.26 3.86
C LYS A 427 35.41 7.63 2.90
N GLU A 428 34.32 7.10 3.43
CA GLU A 428 33.25 6.52 2.64
C GLU A 428 32.53 7.60 1.82
N MET A 429 32.22 8.75 2.44
CA MET A 429 31.62 9.89 1.74
C MET A 429 32.51 10.39 0.58
N GLN A 430 33.81 10.52 0.82
CA GLN A 430 34.77 10.94 -0.21
C GLN A 430 34.91 9.93 -1.34
N GLU A 431 34.72 8.65 -1.06
CA GLU A 431 34.77 7.61 -2.08
C GLU A 431 33.53 7.66 -2.98
N GLU A 432 32.35 7.84 -2.40
CA GLU A 432 31.10 8.03 -3.14
C GLU A 432 31.11 9.33 -3.96
N GLU A 433 31.57 10.44 -3.38
CA GLU A 433 31.74 11.70 -4.14
C GLU A 433 32.64 11.52 -5.37
N ARG A 434 33.77 10.82 -5.22
CA ARG A 434 34.67 10.55 -6.34
C ARG A 434 33.98 9.76 -7.45
N GLN A 435 33.13 8.79 -7.10
CA GLN A 435 32.36 8.03 -8.06
C GLN A 435 31.36 8.92 -8.80
N VAL A 436 30.59 9.75 -8.07
CA VAL A 436 29.63 10.69 -8.66
C VAL A 436 30.32 11.66 -9.63
N ARG A 437 31.43 12.29 -9.19
CA ARG A 437 32.16 13.28 -10.01
C ARG A 437 32.90 12.68 -11.20
N ALA A 438 33.19 11.39 -11.19
CA ALA A 438 33.80 10.70 -12.32
C ALA A 438 32.85 10.53 -13.51
N ILE A 439 31.53 10.69 -13.32
CA ILE A 439 30.54 10.50 -14.39
C ILE A 439 30.55 11.70 -15.35
N LYS A 440 31.01 11.48 -16.57
CA LYS A 440 31.09 12.52 -17.61
C LYS A 440 29.70 13.04 -18.00
N GLY A 441 29.56 14.37 -18.03
CA GLY A 441 28.33 15.03 -18.48
C GLY A 441 27.22 15.08 -17.41
N LEU A 442 27.42 14.53 -16.22
CA LEU A 442 26.51 14.65 -15.11
C LEU A 442 26.66 16.03 -14.46
N GLN A 443 25.58 16.81 -14.50
CA GLN A 443 25.52 18.10 -13.82
C GLN A 443 25.07 17.85 -12.36
N VAL A 444 26.03 17.83 -11.44
CA VAL A 444 25.78 17.58 -10.03
C VAL A 444 25.44 18.90 -9.33
N GLY A 445 24.29 18.98 -8.66
CA GLY A 445 23.91 20.06 -7.77
C GLY A 445 24.47 19.82 -6.38
N THR A 446 23.84 18.95 -5.62
CA THR A 446 24.22 18.59 -4.25
C THR A 446 24.67 17.13 -4.21
N ILE A 447 25.70 16.85 -3.41
CA ILE A 447 26.01 15.50 -2.97
C ILE A 447 25.63 15.41 -1.49
N GLY A 448 24.81 14.44 -1.17
CA GLY A 448 24.32 14.24 0.18
C GLY A 448 24.38 12.79 0.62
N PHE A 449 24.19 12.59 1.91
CA PHE A 449 24.23 11.28 2.54
C PHE A 449 23.05 11.15 3.51
N ILE A 450 22.52 9.94 3.62
CA ILE A 450 21.49 9.58 4.60
C ILE A 450 21.98 8.33 5.32
N ALA A 451 22.32 8.46 6.59
CA ALA A 451 22.86 7.36 7.38
C ALA A 451 21.95 7.01 8.56
N ALA A 452 21.62 5.72 8.69
CA ALA A 452 20.72 5.23 9.74
C ALA A 452 21.30 5.41 11.16
N SER A 453 22.61 5.35 11.33
CA SER A 453 23.32 5.50 12.60
C SER A 453 24.16 6.79 12.68
N GLY A 454 23.90 7.75 11.79
CA GLY A 454 24.59 9.04 11.79
C GLY A 454 25.99 8.99 11.17
N TYR A 455 26.85 9.92 11.55
CA TYR A 455 28.14 10.19 10.94
C TYR A 455 29.22 10.34 12.00
N GLU A 456 30.47 9.92 11.69
CA GLU A 456 31.64 10.25 12.54
C GLU A 456 31.95 11.75 12.46
N GLU A 457 31.85 12.32 11.25
CA GLU A 457 32.03 13.76 10.99
C GLU A 457 30.97 14.22 9.96
N MET A 458 30.55 15.47 10.07
CA MET A 458 29.60 16.11 9.15
C MET A 458 30.28 17.30 8.45
N PRO A 459 31.00 17.06 7.34
CA PRO A 459 31.65 18.14 6.59
C PRO A 459 30.62 19.07 5.95
N GLY A 460 30.88 20.39 6.00
CA GLY A 460 29.95 21.40 5.46
C GLY A 460 29.81 21.39 3.94
N GLU A 461 30.65 20.65 3.24
CA GLU A 461 30.57 20.44 1.77
C GLU A 461 29.51 19.44 1.34
N TYR A 462 29.04 18.56 2.26
CA TYR A 462 28.00 17.58 2.01
C TYR A 462 26.70 17.93 2.71
N THR A 463 25.60 17.50 2.14
CA THR A 463 24.30 17.51 2.82
C THR A 463 24.14 16.20 3.59
N CYS A 464 24.46 16.23 4.90
CA CYS A 464 24.30 15.07 5.78
C CYS A 464 22.93 15.11 6.44
N ILE A 465 22.08 14.14 6.13
CA ILE A 465 20.73 13.98 6.70
C ILE A 465 20.80 12.85 7.73
N LEU A 466 20.45 13.16 8.97
CA LEU A 466 20.31 12.15 10.02
C LEU A 466 18.98 11.39 9.83
N ALA A 467 18.99 10.11 10.17
CA ALA A 467 17.77 9.31 10.07
C ALA A 467 16.60 9.86 10.92
N ASP A 468 16.91 10.53 12.05
CA ASP A 468 15.93 11.23 12.87
C ASP A 468 15.18 12.34 12.12
N GLU A 469 15.83 13.00 11.16
CA GLU A 469 15.20 14.04 10.34
C GLU A 469 14.12 13.47 9.42
N LEU A 470 14.22 12.19 9.02
CA LEU A 470 13.22 11.53 8.21
C LEU A 470 11.88 11.41 8.96
N TYR A 471 11.92 11.34 10.29
CA TYR A 471 10.75 11.19 11.15
C TYR A 471 10.27 12.51 11.79
N ASN A 472 10.97 13.61 11.56
CA ASN A 472 10.64 14.95 12.07
C ASN A 472 10.10 15.90 10.97
N LEU A 473 9.23 15.39 10.11
CA LEU A 473 8.63 16.13 8.98
C LEU A 473 7.43 17.00 9.37
#